data_3003515d8466778a3e7cd13204b9c9e9
#
_entry.id   3003515d8466778a3e7cd13204b9c9e9
#
_cell.length_a   1.000
_cell.length_b   1.000
_cell.length_c   1.000
_cell.angle_alpha   90.00
_cell.angle_beta   90.00
_cell.angle_gamma   90.00
#
_symmetry.space_group_name_H-M   'P 1'
#
loop_
_entity.id
_entity.type
_entity.pdbx_description
1 polymer ?
#
loop_
_entity_poly.entity_id
_entity_poly.type
_entity_poly.pdbx_seq_one_letter_code
_entity_poly.pdbx_strand_id
1 'polypeptide(L)'
;KQVHLWDDKEKFIEDLDHICHDISTSKRVVIIGALYPISIAVEFQTDLITFGKPVFQYHSFDTQLDLNKDDYVIFVSATGRAYDAFMNDHQDFDINRSQFLLITQNKKYKSQIGDERVIYVASSRHDSIDFNYRLMTIFDIMRVTYYKKYHFKFQNGTMLLDLR
;
A
#
# COMPACT_ATOMS: atom_id res chain seq x y z
N LYS A 1 11.70 20.28 -14.56
CA LYS A 1 10.52 20.34 -13.67
C LYS A 1 10.64 19.18 -12.70
N GLN A 2 10.84 19.46 -11.41
CA GLN A 2 10.76 18.44 -10.39
C GLN A 2 9.33 17.91 -10.33
N VAL A 3 9.18 16.60 -10.48
CA VAL A 3 7.89 15.93 -10.29
C VAL A 3 7.69 15.75 -8.79
N HIS A 4 6.84 16.57 -8.20
CA HIS A 4 6.44 16.36 -6.83
C HIS A 4 5.46 15.18 -6.77
N LEU A 5 5.89 14.08 -6.15
CA LEU A 5 5.05 12.89 -5.96
C LEU A 5 4.02 13.07 -4.83
N TRP A 6 4.24 14.02 -3.95
CA TRP A 6 3.45 14.34 -2.76
C TRP A 6 3.45 15.83 -2.49
N ASP A 7 2.42 16.30 -1.83
CA ASP A 7 2.27 17.72 -1.47
C ASP A 7 3.20 18.10 -0.30
N ASP A 8 3.48 17.17 0.63
CA ASP A 8 4.33 17.35 1.80
C ASP A 8 5.29 16.15 1.95
N LYS A 9 6.58 16.41 1.76
CA LYS A 9 7.62 15.38 1.83
C LYS A 9 7.84 14.84 3.24
N GLU A 10 7.81 15.72 4.25
CA GLU A 10 8.06 15.32 5.64
C GLU A 10 6.93 14.43 6.14
N LYS A 11 5.69 14.84 5.88
CA LYS A 11 4.52 14.04 6.18
C LYS A 11 4.54 12.69 5.46
N PHE A 12 4.92 12.67 4.19
CA PHE A 12 5.00 11.41 3.45
C PHE A 12 6.01 10.43 4.06
N ILE A 13 7.16 10.93 4.53
CA ILE A 13 8.17 10.08 5.19
C ILE A 13 7.64 9.55 6.51
N GLU A 14 6.94 10.38 7.29
CA GLU A 14 6.32 9.98 8.55
C GLU A 14 5.22 8.94 8.32
N ASP A 15 4.32 9.19 7.38
CA ASP A 15 3.26 8.23 6.98
C ASP A 15 3.87 6.90 6.53
N LEU A 16 4.96 6.94 5.76
CA LEU A 16 5.66 5.76 5.28
C LEU A 16 6.25 4.93 6.42
N ASP A 17 6.78 5.59 7.45
CA ASP A 17 7.30 4.93 8.63
C ASP A 17 6.19 4.19 9.41
N HIS A 18 5.03 4.81 9.56
CA HIS A 18 3.84 4.18 10.16
C HIS A 18 3.33 3.01 9.33
N ILE A 19 3.22 3.18 8.01
CA ILE A 19 2.79 2.12 7.09
C ILE A 19 3.72 0.90 7.20
N CYS A 20 5.02 1.12 7.14
CA CYS A 20 6.00 0.03 7.26
C CYS A 20 5.96 -0.65 8.64
N HIS A 21 5.73 0.11 9.72
CA HIS A 21 5.52 -0.45 11.04
C HIS A 21 4.28 -1.36 11.08
N ASP A 22 3.15 -0.90 10.57
CA ASP A 22 1.90 -1.65 10.55
C ASP A 22 2.02 -2.92 9.67
N ILE A 23 2.69 -2.82 8.53
CA ILE A 23 3.02 -3.99 7.71
C ILE A 23 3.86 -4.99 8.53
N SER A 24 4.86 -4.52 9.28
CA SER A 24 5.74 -5.41 10.05
C SER A 24 5.00 -6.18 11.13
N THR A 25 4.02 -5.56 11.77
CA THR A 25 3.22 -6.15 12.86
C THR A 25 2.03 -6.98 12.36
N SER A 26 1.61 -6.80 11.12
CA SER A 26 0.53 -7.59 10.51
C SER A 26 0.95 -9.03 10.21
N LYS A 27 -0.02 -9.95 10.12
CA LYS A 27 0.26 -11.33 9.70
C LYS A 27 0.53 -11.44 8.22
N ARG A 28 -0.20 -10.69 7.40
CA ARG A 28 -0.05 -10.63 5.94
C ARG A 28 -0.47 -9.26 5.39
N VAL A 29 -0.04 -8.97 4.19
CA VAL A 29 -0.49 -7.81 3.43
C VAL A 29 -1.48 -8.28 2.35
N VAL A 30 -2.58 -7.57 2.20
CA VAL A 30 -3.58 -7.83 1.17
C VAL A 30 -3.72 -6.58 0.29
N ILE A 31 -3.42 -6.72 -0.98
CA ILE A 31 -3.52 -5.63 -1.95
C ILE A 31 -4.82 -5.82 -2.75
N ILE A 32 -5.68 -4.81 -2.75
CA ILE A 32 -6.97 -4.81 -3.42
C ILE A 32 -7.02 -3.66 -4.42
N GLY A 33 -7.36 -3.96 -5.66
CA GLY A 33 -7.46 -2.94 -6.70
C GLY A 33 -8.12 -3.44 -7.97
N ALA A 34 -8.10 -2.60 -9.00
CA ALA A 34 -8.48 -2.97 -10.35
C ALA A 34 -7.29 -3.59 -11.09
N LEU A 35 -7.54 -4.20 -12.26
CA LEU A 35 -6.59 -5.03 -13.01
C LEU A 35 -5.19 -4.42 -13.18
N TYR A 36 -5.10 -3.22 -13.72
CA TYR A 36 -3.82 -2.64 -14.09
C TYR A 36 -2.99 -2.16 -12.90
N PRO A 37 -3.55 -1.42 -11.95
CA PRO A 37 -2.82 -1.05 -10.73
C PRO A 37 -2.33 -2.25 -9.91
N ILE A 38 -3.07 -3.36 -9.89
CA ILE A 38 -2.64 -4.59 -9.21
C ILE A 38 -1.38 -5.16 -9.87
N SER A 39 -1.28 -5.15 -11.20
CA SER A 39 -0.11 -5.69 -11.90
C SER A 39 1.19 -4.95 -11.54
N ILE A 40 1.10 -3.66 -11.24
CA ILE A 40 2.23 -2.84 -10.80
C ILE A 40 2.74 -3.28 -9.42
N ALA A 41 1.88 -3.78 -8.56
CA ALA A 41 2.25 -4.23 -7.22
C ALA A 41 2.99 -5.58 -7.19
N VAL A 42 3.17 -6.26 -8.31
CA VAL A 42 3.79 -7.61 -8.36
C VAL A 42 5.23 -7.60 -7.83
N GLU A 43 6.01 -6.60 -8.17
CA GLU A 43 7.40 -6.49 -7.69
C GLU A 43 7.42 -6.25 -6.17
N PHE A 44 6.60 -5.33 -5.67
CA PHE A 44 6.43 -5.10 -4.25
C PHE A 44 6.01 -6.38 -3.50
N GLN A 45 5.04 -7.11 -4.03
CA GLN A 45 4.59 -8.39 -3.48
C GLN A 45 5.74 -9.40 -3.40
N THR A 46 6.48 -9.56 -4.49
CA THR A 46 7.59 -10.52 -4.58
C THR A 46 8.68 -10.20 -3.56
N ASP A 47 9.05 -8.94 -3.44
CA ASP A 47 10.07 -8.52 -2.50
C ASP A 47 9.64 -8.72 -1.05
N LEU A 48 8.41 -8.34 -0.68
CA LEU A 48 7.92 -8.57 0.68
C LEU A 48 7.84 -10.04 1.04
N ILE A 49 7.41 -10.90 0.11
CA ILE A 49 7.43 -12.36 0.31
C ILE A 49 8.87 -12.84 0.55
N THR A 50 9.82 -12.35 -0.22
CA THR A 50 11.25 -12.67 -0.05
C THR A 50 11.76 -12.22 1.32
N PHE A 51 11.23 -11.11 1.86
CA PHE A 51 11.54 -10.62 3.21
C PHE A 51 10.75 -11.33 4.32
N GLY A 52 10.00 -12.37 3.98
CA GLY A 52 9.26 -13.18 4.95
C GLY A 52 7.86 -12.66 5.28
N LYS A 53 7.36 -11.63 4.57
CA LYS A 53 6.01 -11.11 4.75
C LYS A 53 5.07 -11.65 3.67
N PRO A 54 4.06 -12.47 4.01
CA PRO A 54 3.08 -12.94 3.04
C PRO A 54 2.28 -11.78 2.43
N VAL A 55 2.14 -11.76 1.11
CA VAL A 55 1.38 -10.74 0.37
C VAL A 55 0.46 -11.42 -0.63
N PHE A 56 -0.81 -11.04 -0.62
CA PHE A 56 -1.83 -11.52 -1.53
C PHE A 56 -2.43 -10.35 -2.32
N GLN A 57 -2.82 -10.61 -3.55
CA GLN A 57 -3.49 -9.63 -4.39
C GLN A 57 -4.89 -10.13 -4.76
N TYR A 58 -5.87 -9.25 -4.65
CA TYR A 58 -7.26 -9.52 -5.02
C TYR A 58 -7.81 -8.40 -5.91
N HIS A 59 -8.63 -8.79 -6.86
CA HIS A 59 -9.44 -7.83 -7.59
C HIS A 59 -10.55 -7.28 -6.70
N SER A 60 -10.87 -5.99 -6.82
CA SER A 60 -11.90 -5.33 -5.99
C SER A 60 -13.31 -5.95 -6.10
N PHE A 61 -13.55 -6.75 -7.13
CA PHE A 61 -14.80 -7.49 -7.34
C PHE A 61 -14.70 -8.99 -7.01
N ASP A 62 -13.62 -9.42 -6.37
CA ASP A 62 -13.45 -10.82 -5.99
C ASP A 62 -14.37 -11.13 -4.79
N THR A 63 -15.36 -12.00 -5.04
CA THR A 63 -16.33 -12.40 -4.02
C THR A 63 -15.81 -13.45 -3.03
N GLN A 64 -14.61 -14.00 -3.28
CA GLN A 64 -13.98 -14.99 -2.41
C GLN A 64 -12.89 -14.39 -1.51
N LEU A 65 -12.80 -13.07 -1.52
CA LEU A 65 -11.87 -12.35 -0.64
C LEU A 65 -12.25 -12.56 0.82
N ASP A 66 -11.34 -13.17 1.58
CA ASP A 66 -11.46 -13.34 3.03
C ASP A 66 -10.39 -12.49 3.72
N LEU A 67 -10.82 -11.49 4.48
CA LEU A 67 -9.97 -10.60 5.24
C LEU A 67 -10.00 -10.95 6.73
N ASN A 68 -8.82 -11.00 7.32
CA ASN A 68 -8.64 -11.21 8.74
C ASN A 68 -8.34 -9.89 9.45
N LYS A 69 -8.71 -9.78 10.71
CA LYS A 69 -8.44 -8.59 11.54
C LYS A 69 -6.96 -8.24 11.68
N ASP A 70 -6.07 -9.21 11.47
CA ASP A 70 -4.62 -9.05 11.57
C ASP A 70 -3.96 -8.77 10.20
N ASP A 71 -4.77 -8.57 9.16
CA ASP A 71 -4.29 -8.18 7.84
C ASP A 71 -4.00 -6.68 7.77
N TYR A 72 -2.98 -6.32 7.01
CA TYR A 72 -2.79 -4.97 6.52
C TYR A 72 -3.29 -4.86 5.08
N VAL A 73 -4.26 -4.00 4.84
CA VAL A 73 -4.93 -3.91 3.54
C VAL A 73 -4.47 -2.67 2.78
N ILE A 74 -4.01 -2.84 1.55
CA ILE A 74 -3.64 -1.75 0.66
C ILE A 74 -4.65 -1.68 -0.49
N PHE A 75 -5.50 -0.65 -0.48
CA PHE A 75 -6.37 -0.35 -1.59
C PHE A 75 -5.64 0.51 -2.62
N VAL A 76 -5.68 0.10 -3.87
CA VAL A 76 -5.12 0.85 -5.00
C VAL A 76 -6.22 1.23 -5.96
N SER A 77 -6.63 2.49 -5.93
CA SER A 77 -7.78 2.97 -6.70
C SER A 77 -7.60 4.44 -7.11
N ALA A 78 -7.22 4.67 -8.37
CA ALA A 78 -6.94 6.02 -8.87
C ALA A 78 -8.11 6.99 -8.62
N THR A 79 -9.32 6.59 -8.96
CA THR A 79 -10.55 7.41 -8.80
C THR A 79 -11.23 7.20 -7.45
N GLY A 80 -10.91 6.13 -6.72
CA GLY A 80 -11.60 5.66 -5.52
C GLY A 80 -12.76 4.69 -5.80
N ARG A 81 -13.17 4.48 -7.06
CA ARG A 81 -14.32 3.62 -7.39
C ARG A 81 -14.15 2.17 -6.95
N ALA A 82 -12.95 1.62 -7.07
CA ALA A 82 -12.67 0.26 -6.63
C ALA A 82 -12.78 0.13 -5.10
N TYR A 83 -12.34 1.14 -4.36
CA TYR A 83 -12.50 1.22 -2.92
C TYR A 83 -13.98 1.33 -2.52
N ASP A 84 -14.73 2.24 -3.15
CA ASP A 84 -16.17 2.40 -2.87
C ASP A 84 -16.95 1.12 -3.17
N ALA A 85 -16.64 0.44 -4.29
CA ALA A 85 -17.25 -0.85 -4.63
C ALA A 85 -16.95 -1.91 -3.56
N PHE A 86 -15.70 -2.04 -3.15
CA PHE A 86 -15.33 -2.95 -2.08
C PHE A 86 -16.10 -2.67 -0.78
N MET A 87 -16.19 -1.40 -0.35
CA MET A 87 -16.90 -1.03 0.88
C MET A 87 -18.40 -1.30 0.80
N ASN A 88 -19.01 -1.21 -0.39
CA ASN A 88 -20.41 -1.56 -0.59
C ASN A 88 -20.67 -3.07 -0.50
N ASP A 89 -19.73 -3.88 -0.99
CA ASP A 89 -19.86 -5.33 -1.04
C ASP A 89 -19.43 -6.01 0.28
N HIS A 90 -18.59 -5.34 1.08
CA HIS A 90 -18.04 -5.86 2.34
C HIS A 90 -18.41 -4.94 3.51
N GLN A 91 -19.70 -4.89 3.85
CA GLN A 91 -20.23 -4.03 4.90
C GLN A 91 -19.77 -4.42 6.32
N ASP A 92 -19.24 -5.62 6.48
CA ASP A 92 -18.62 -6.13 7.71
C ASP A 92 -17.15 -5.65 7.90
N PHE A 93 -16.55 -5.04 6.88
CA PHE A 93 -15.22 -4.45 7.00
C PHE A 93 -15.25 -3.23 7.92
N ASP A 94 -14.69 -3.40 9.11
CA ASP A 94 -14.67 -2.32 10.11
C ASP A 94 -13.52 -1.34 9.82
N ILE A 95 -13.86 -0.23 9.18
CA ILE A 95 -12.92 0.83 8.82
C ILE A 95 -12.20 1.44 10.04
N ASN A 96 -12.80 1.41 11.22
CA ASN A 96 -12.22 2.02 12.41
C ASN A 96 -11.20 1.10 13.10
N ARG A 97 -11.36 -0.20 12.94
CA ARG A 97 -10.51 -1.22 13.58
C ARG A 97 -9.47 -1.82 12.64
N SER A 98 -9.67 -1.69 11.34
CA SER A 98 -8.79 -2.29 10.35
C SER A 98 -7.56 -1.42 10.10
N GLN A 99 -6.40 -2.07 9.94
CA GLN A 99 -5.20 -1.43 9.45
C GLN A 99 -5.23 -1.42 7.92
N PHE A 100 -5.35 -0.25 7.32
CA PHE A 100 -5.39 -0.14 5.86
C PHE A 100 -4.84 1.17 5.34
N LEU A 101 -4.49 1.16 4.06
CA LEU A 101 -4.01 2.28 3.29
C LEU A 101 -4.82 2.39 1.99
N LEU A 102 -5.23 3.57 1.61
CA LEU A 102 -5.77 3.87 0.28
C LEU A 102 -4.78 4.73 -0.50
N ILE A 103 -4.34 4.24 -1.66
CA ILE A 103 -3.53 5.00 -2.62
C ILE A 103 -4.45 5.47 -3.74
N THR A 104 -4.62 6.79 -3.89
CA THR A 104 -5.62 7.37 -4.79
C THR A 104 -5.22 8.75 -5.32
N GLN A 105 -5.81 9.17 -6.44
CA GLN A 105 -5.75 10.55 -6.97
C GLN A 105 -6.93 11.41 -6.52
N ASN A 106 -7.81 10.91 -5.66
CA ASN A 106 -9.00 11.62 -5.24
C ASN A 106 -8.87 12.14 -3.81
N LYS A 107 -8.65 13.45 -3.67
CA LYS A 107 -8.44 14.13 -2.38
C LYS A 107 -9.59 13.97 -1.38
N LYS A 108 -10.82 13.72 -1.84
CA LYS A 108 -11.99 13.60 -0.96
C LYS A 108 -11.80 12.55 0.15
N TYR A 109 -11.04 11.49 -0.14
CA TYR A 109 -10.86 10.40 0.83
C TYR A 109 -10.03 10.79 2.04
N LYS A 110 -9.14 11.78 1.94
CA LYS A 110 -8.41 12.29 3.11
C LYS A 110 -9.34 12.79 4.22
N SER A 111 -10.40 13.51 3.84
CA SER A 111 -11.40 13.98 4.81
C SER A 111 -12.42 12.91 5.22
N GLN A 112 -12.63 11.88 4.41
CA GLN A 112 -13.62 10.83 4.68
C GLN A 112 -13.12 9.71 5.59
N ILE A 113 -11.85 9.31 5.43
CA ILE A 113 -11.30 8.13 6.12
C ILE A 113 -10.05 8.42 6.97
N GLY A 114 -9.60 9.66 7.01
CA GLY A 114 -8.42 10.08 7.74
C GLY A 114 -7.19 10.26 6.85
N ASP A 115 -6.48 11.35 7.09
CA ASP A 115 -5.31 11.73 6.28
C ASP A 115 -4.17 10.71 6.40
N GLU A 116 -4.04 10.07 7.56
CA GLU A 116 -3.03 9.05 7.87
C GLU A 116 -3.23 7.73 7.10
N ARG A 117 -4.43 7.51 6.56
CA ARG A 117 -4.82 6.29 5.81
C ARG A 117 -4.85 6.49 4.30
N VAL A 118 -4.44 7.66 3.82
CA VAL A 118 -4.51 7.99 2.40
C VAL A 118 -3.18 8.52 1.90
N ILE A 119 -2.58 7.83 0.95
CA ILE A 119 -1.56 8.41 0.09
C ILE A 119 -2.26 9.04 -1.11
N TYR A 120 -2.30 10.35 -1.12
CA TYR A 120 -2.79 11.11 -2.27
C TYR A 120 -1.70 11.23 -3.33
N VAL A 121 -1.98 10.68 -4.50
CA VAL A 121 -1.08 10.76 -5.64
C VAL A 121 -1.47 11.97 -6.48
N ALA A 122 -0.76 13.08 -6.28
CA ALA A 122 -1.02 14.29 -7.06
C ALA A 122 -0.80 14.01 -8.55
N SER A 123 -1.76 14.39 -9.38
CA SER A 123 -1.66 14.30 -10.84
C SER A 123 -1.89 15.66 -11.46
N SER A 124 -1.00 16.07 -12.36
CA SER A 124 -1.19 17.26 -13.18
C SER A 124 -2.15 17.01 -14.35
N ARG A 125 -2.47 15.76 -14.60
CA ARG A 125 -3.39 15.28 -15.64
C ARG A 125 -4.20 14.11 -15.07
N HIS A 126 -5.48 14.06 -15.40
CA HIS A 126 -6.34 12.92 -15.07
C HIS A 126 -6.06 11.72 -15.98
N ASP A 127 -4.79 11.34 -16.12
CA ASP A 127 -4.44 10.24 -16.95
C ASP A 127 -3.91 9.07 -16.11
N SER A 128 -4.32 7.87 -16.48
CA SER A 128 -3.98 6.64 -15.76
C SER A 128 -2.48 6.30 -15.83
N ILE A 129 -1.79 6.79 -16.83
CA ILE A 129 -0.35 6.54 -17.04
C ILE A 129 0.45 7.25 -15.95
N ASP A 130 0.12 8.51 -15.65
CA ASP A 130 0.79 9.27 -14.59
C ASP A 130 0.56 8.64 -13.21
N PHE A 131 -0.67 8.18 -12.94
CA PHE A 131 -0.96 7.45 -11.71
C PHE A 131 -0.12 6.20 -11.55
N ASN A 132 -0.05 5.37 -12.58
CA ASN A 132 0.68 4.12 -12.53
C ASN A 132 2.18 4.32 -12.34
N TYR A 133 2.77 5.30 -13.00
CA TYR A 133 4.17 5.64 -12.82
C TYR A 133 4.50 6.07 -11.38
N ARG A 134 3.65 6.90 -10.80
CA ARG A 134 3.80 7.35 -9.41
C ARG A 134 3.53 6.22 -8.42
N LEU A 135 2.56 5.36 -8.72
CA LEU A 135 2.28 4.16 -7.93
C LEU A 135 3.50 3.23 -7.85
N MET A 136 4.17 2.98 -8.97
CA MET A 136 5.43 2.21 -8.99
C MET A 136 6.47 2.83 -8.05
N THR A 137 6.66 4.14 -8.13
CA THR A 137 7.62 4.84 -7.27
C THR A 137 7.24 4.73 -5.79
N ILE A 138 5.96 4.83 -5.45
CA ILE A 138 5.49 4.67 -4.07
C ILE A 138 5.77 3.26 -3.55
N PHE A 139 5.47 2.22 -4.32
CA PHE A 139 5.77 0.84 -3.94
C PHE A 139 7.27 0.60 -3.81
N ASP A 140 8.09 1.17 -4.69
CA ASP A 140 9.55 1.08 -4.59
C ASP A 140 10.07 1.70 -3.30
N ILE A 141 9.59 2.88 -2.95
CA ILE A 141 9.98 3.55 -1.71
C ILE A 141 9.53 2.73 -0.50
N MET A 142 8.30 2.20 -0.52
CA MET A 142 7.77 1.36 0.57
C MET A 142 8.61 0.10 0.78
N ARG A 143 8.92 -0.65 -0.28
CA ARG A 143 9.71 -1.88 -0.17
C ARG A 143 11.13 -1.63 0.32
N VAL A 144 11.78 -0.58 -0.17
CA VAL A 144 13.14 -0.20 0.27
C VAL A 144 13.15 0.24 1.73
N THR A 145 12.15 1.02 2.15
CA THR A 145 12.00 1.45 3.55
C THR A 145 11.74 0.26 4.46
N TYR A 146 10.83 -0.63 4.06
CA TYR A 146 10.52 -1.86 4.80
C TYR A 146 11.76 -2.74 4.95
N TYR A 147 12.49 -2.98 3.86
CA TYR A 147 13.74 -3.76 3.88
C TYR A 147 14.74 -3.19 4.87
N LYS A 148 15.05 -1.90 4.77
CA LYS A 148 16.03 -1.24 5.63
C LYS A 148 15.66 -1.28 7.11
N LYS A 149 14.37 -1.12 7.44
CA LYS A 149 13.92 -1.03 8.83
C LYS A 149 13.73 -2.38 9.49
N TYR A 150 13.22 -3.35 8.77
CA TYR A 150 12.75 -4.60 9.37
C TYR A 150 13.55 -5.81 8.92
N HIS A 151 13.85 -5.93 7.63
CA HIS A 151 14.53 -7.09 7.11
C HIS A 151 16.06 -7.00 7.25
N PHE A 152 16.65 -5.89 6.85
CA PHE A 152 18.10 -5.69 6.96
C PHE A 152 18.61 -5.79 8.41
N LYS A 153 17.88 -5.18 9.35
CA LYS A 153 18.19 -5.29 10.79
C LYS A 153 18.07 -6.70 11.32
N PHE A 154 17.08 -7.44 10.87
CA PHE A 154 16.89 -8.84 11.26
C PHE A 154 18.05 -9.72 10.76
N GLN A 155 18.45 -9.58 9.50
CA GLN A 155 19.58 -10.33 8.95
C GLN A 155 20.89 -9.99 9.64
N ASN A 156 21.18 -8.73 9.90
CA ASN A 156 22.38 -8.31 10.61
C ASN A 156 22.39 -8.72 12.09
N GLY A 157 21.22 -8.89 12.72
CA GLY A 157 21.10 -9.44 14.07
C GLY A 157 21.25 -10.95 14.13
N THR A 158 21.05 -11.65 13.02
CA THR A 158 21.01 -13.12 13.00
C THR A 158 22.20 -13.74 12.29
N MET A 159 22.79 -13.15 11.27
CA MET A 159 24.07 -13.60 10.66
C MET A 159 24.42 -12.92 9.34
N LEU A 160 25.67 -12.52 9.22
CA LEU A 160 26.41 -12.17 8.00
C LEU A 160 26.45 -13.30 6.93
N LEU A 161 25.69 -14.37 7.08
CA LEU A 161 25.83 -15.57 6.25
C LEU A 161 25.03 -15.55 4.96
N ASP A 162 24.01 -14.73 4.85
CA ASP A 162 23.13 -14.75 3.68
C ASP A 162 23.42 -13.65 2.64
N LEU A 163 24.53 -12.96 2.79
CA LEU A 163 25.04 -12.02 1.77
C LEU A 163 26.00 -12.69 0.76
N ARG A 164 25.95 -14.00 0.64
CA ARG A 164 26.76 -14.74 -0.34
C ARG A 164 25.96 -15.18 -1.55
#